data_dc63bd0b8b2c0df7b306fb8eb5d8e7c5
#
_entry.id   dc63bd0b8b2c0df7b306fb8eb5d8e7c5
#
_cell.length_a   1.000
_cell.length_b   1.000
_cell.length_c   1.000
_cell.angle_alpha   90.00
_cell.angle_beta   90.00
_cell.angle_gamma   90.00
#
_symmetry.space_group_name_H-M   'P 1'
#
loop_
_entity.id
_entity.type
_entity.pdbx_description
1 polymer ?
#
loop_
_entity_poly.entity_id
_entity_poly.type
_entity_poly.pdbx_seq_one_letter_code
_entity_poly.pdbx_strand_id
1 'polypeptide(L)'
;DEEKWSNNMKSNILIVDDSALLRRVECDIINSDNKLQATDTCKDGLEALEKLRTQKYDAVILDINMPRMNGLEVLSHLQKESIKTPVVVVSTLTIEGADEAIKSLELGAFDFVTKPNNIIEAKGNQFKETLLRVVHAAVRITPVHSASRNVTVVEKKAGAIVNKNKAAGSNKIVAIASSTGGPKALQSVIPFLPAELLAPVVLVQHMPEGFTKTLAMRLNEQSALSVKEAAEGDVLKN
;
A
#
# COMPACT_ATOMS: atom_id res chain seq x y z
N ASP A 1 -30.70 -11.51 -19.78
CA ASP A 1 -30.95 -10.03 -19.69
C ASP A 1 -30.44 -9.38 -18.40
N GLU A 2 -29.93 -10.13 -17.41
CA GLU A 2 -29.40 -9.59 -16.14
C GLU A 2 -27.92 -9.14 -16.21
N GLU A 3 -27.17 -9.55 -17.22
CA GLU A 3 -25.75 -9.15 -17.39
C GLU A 3 -25.54 -7.71 -17.92
N LYS A 4 -26.60 -7.04 -18.35
CA LYS A 4 -26.50 -5.72 -19.01
C LYS A 4 -26.54 -4.52 -18.07
N TRP A 5 -26.85 -4.70 -16.77
CA TRP A 5 -27.05 -3.60 -15.80
C TRP A 5 -25.88 -3.35 -14.85
N SER A 6 -24.84 -4.20 -14.82
CA SER A 6 -23.74 -4.07 -13.83
C SER A 6 -22.53 -3.23 -14.33
N ASN A 7 -22.55 -2.67 -15.56
CA ASN A 7 -21.33 -2.24 -16.22
C ASN A 7 -21.16 -0.72 -16.42
N ASN A 8 -21.92 0.15 -15.72
CA ASN A 8 -21.83 1.60 -15.99
C ASN A 8 -21.73 2.51 -14.75
N MET A 9 -21.53 1.98 -13.54
CA MET A 9 -21.28 2.84 -12.38
C MET A 9 -19.79 3.05 -12.19
N LYS A 10 -19.36 4.31 -12.23
CA LYS A 10 -17.98 4.71 -11.94
C LYS A 10 -17.74 4.58 -10.44
N SER A 11 -16.54 4.17 -10.07
CA SER A 11 -16.11 4.13 -8.67
C SER A 11 -15.88 5.54 -8.14
N ASN A 12 -16.39 5.79 -6.94
CA ASN A 12 -16.36 7.09 -6.26
C ASN A 12 -15.04 7.27 -5.51
N ILE A 13 -14.26 8.25 -5.91
CA ILE A 13 -12.95 8.55 -5.32
C ILE A 13 -13.01 9.87 -4.56
N LEU A 14 -12.59 9.85 -3.30
CA LEU A 14 -12.32 11.05 -2.51
C LEU A 14 -10.86 11.48 -2.72
N ILE A 15 -10.64 12.75 -3.01
CA ILE A 15 -9.29 13.32 -3.19
C ILE A 15 -9.02 14.31 -2.05
N VAL A 16 -7.92 14.09 -1.33
CA VAL A 16 -7.52 14.86 -0.15
C VAL A 16 -6.08 15.33 -0.31
N ASP A 17 -5.89 16.60 -0.61
CA ASP A 17 -4.59 17.25 -0.77
C ASP A 17 -4.73 18.74 -0.44
N ASP A 18 -3.81 19.36 0.29
CA ASP A 18 -3.88 20.79 0.66
C ASP A 18 -3.56 21.72 -0.52
N SER A 19 -2.76 21.24 -1.49
CA SER A 19 -2.45 21.97 -2.71
C SER A 19 -3.63 21.97 -3.67
N ALA A 20 -4.30 23.13 -3.83
CA ALA A 20 -5.41 23.27 -4.77
C ALA A 20 -5.04 22.88 -6.21
N LEU A 21 -3.79 23.08 -6.60
CA LEU A 21 -3.29 22.74 -7.92
C LEU A 21 -3.15 21.23 -8.09
N LEU A 22 -2.50 20.55 -7.14
CA LEU A 22 -2.31 19.09 -7.22
C LEU A 22 -3.65 18.37 -7.10
N ARG A 23 -4.49 18.80 -6.18
CA ARG A 23 -5.87 18.32 -6.05
C ARG A 23 -6.65 18.42 -7.38
N ARG A 24 -6.47 19.52 -8.13
CA ARG A 24 -7.07 19.66 -9.46
C ARG A 24 -6.51 18.68 -10.47
N VAL A 25 -5.18 18.50 -10.50
CA VAL A 25 -4.52 17.53 -11.40
C VAL A 25 -4.98 16.12 -11.11
N GLU A 26 -5.06 15.73 -9.84
CA GLU A 26 -5.54 14.40 -9.42
C GLU A 26 -7.01 14.20 -9.85
N CYS A 27 -7.87 15.20 -9.67
CA CYS A 27 -9.25 15.16 -10.17
C CYS A 27 -9.29 14.95 -11.68
N ASP A 28 -8.49 15.69 -12.44
CA ASP A 28 -8.46 15.60 -13.89
C ASP A 28 -7.95 14.22 -14.35
N ILE A 29 -6.96 13.65 -13.65
CA ILE A 29 -6.46 12.29 -13.90
C ILE A 29 -7.57 11.26 -13.64
N ILE A 30 -8.19 11.28 -12.48
CA ILE A 30 -9.24 10.32 -12.11
C ILE A 30 -10.43 10.43 -13.06
N ASN A 31 -10.87 11.64 -13.39
CA ASN A 31 -12.00 11.85 -14.29
C ASN A 31 -11.69 11.54 -15.76
N SER A 32 -10.40 11.42 -16.13
CA SER A 32 -10.00 10.97 -17.46
C SER A 32 -10.21 9.47 -17.68
N ASP A 33 -10.40 8.70 -16.61
CA ASP A 33 -10.71 7.26 -16.67
C ASP A 33 -12.22 7.03 -16.81
N ASN A 34 -12.59 6.00 -17.55
CA ASN A 34 -14.01 5.68 -17.82
C ASN A 34 -14.70 4.93 -16.67
N LYS A 35 -13.95 4.39 -15.71
CA LYS A 35 -14.44 3.60 -14.57
C LYS A 35 -14.33 4.31 -13.23
N LEU A 36 -13.65 5.45 -13.18
CA LEU A 36 -13.43 6.22 -11.96
C LEU A 36 -14.08 7.60 -12.07
N GLN A 37 -14.42 8.18 -10.92
CA GLN A 37 -14.81 9.59 -10.82
C GLN A 37 -14.34 10.19 -9.50
N ALA A 38 -13.78 11.40 -9.56
CA ALA A 38 -13.51 12.22 -8.41
C ALA A 38 -14.82 12.81 -7.92
N THR A 39 -15.43 12.20 -6.89
CA THR A 39 -16.76 12.56 -6.40
C THR A 39 -16.68 13.78 -5.47
N ASP A 40 -15.67 13.79 -4.61
CA ASP A 40 -15.45 14.83 -3.62
C ASP A 40 -13.97 15.18 -3.48
N THR A 41 -13.73 16.39 -2.96
CA THR A 41 -12.39 16.84 -2.61
C THR A 41 -12.35 17.44 -1.20
N CYS A 42 -11.22 17.32 -0.51
CA CYS A 42 -10.94 17.95 0.77
C CYS A 42 -9.55 18.61 0.75
N LYS A 43 -9.35 19.63 1.55
CA LYS A 43 -8.08 20.37 1.65
C LYS A 43 -7.26 19.99 2.89
N ASP A 44 -7.79 19.14 3.76
CA ASP A 44 -7.11 18.64 4.96
C ASP A 44 -7.79 17.41 5.55
N GLY A 45 -7.14 16.81 6.54
CA GLY A 45 -7.59 15.58 7.16
C GLY A 45 -8.88 15.70 7.96
N LEU A 46 -9.22 16.87 8.52
CA LEU A 46 -10.47 17.05 9.27
C LEU A 46 -11.67 16.95 8.34
N GLU A 47 -11.64 17.68 7.20
CA GLU A 47 -12.69 17.61 6.19
C GLU A 47 -12.82 16.17 5.62
N ALA A 48 -11.67 15.51 5.39
CA ALA A 48 -11.65 14.14 4.89
C ALA A 48 -12.32 13.17 5.87
N LEU A 49 -11.99 13.26 7.15
CA LEU A 49 -12.53 12.39 8.17
C LEU A 49 -14.05 12.57 8.35
N GLU A 50 -14.54 13.82 8.33
CA GLU A 50 -15.98 14.12 8.36
C GLU A 50 -16.73 13.46 7.19
N LYS A 51 -16.19 13.61 5.97
CA LYS A 51 -16.77 12.97 4.78
C LYS A 51 -16.74 11.45 4.86
N LEU A 52 -15.64 10.86 5.29
CA LEU A 52 -15.48 9.40 5.40
C LEU A 52 -16.39 8.76 6.47
N ARG A 53 -16.81 9.54 7.47
CA ARG A 53 -17.82 9.12 8.46
C ARG A 53 -19.25 9.13 7.92
N THR A 54 -19.53 10.02 7.00
CA THR A 54 -20.91 10.29 6.52
C THR A 54 -21.21 9.73 5.14
N GLN A 55 -20.18 9.48 4.34
CA GLN A 55 -20.30 9.06 2.95
C GLN A 55 -19.41 7.84 2.66
N LYS A 56 -19.78 7.05 1.64
CA LYS A 56 -19.02 5.90 1.18
C LYS A 56 -18.26 6.25 -0.09
N TYR A 57 -16.97 5.92 -0.09
CA TYR A 57 -16.10 6.00 -1.24
C TYR A 57 -15.47 4.63 -1.53
N ASP A 58 -15.18 4.37 -2.79
CA ASP A 58 -14.53 3.13 -3.22
C ASP A 58 -13.03 3.16 -2.98
N ALA A 59 -12.42 4.37 -3.00
CA ALA A 59 -11.06 4.61 -2.55
C ALA A 59 -10.86 6.09 -2.18
N VAL A 60 -9.77 6.36 -1.46
CA VAL A 60 -9.29 7.71 -1.10
C VAL A 60 -7.90 7.89 -1.66
N ILE A 61 -7.63 9.04 -2.28
CA ILE A 61 -6.28 9.55 -2.53
C ILE A 61 -6.00 10.54 -1.41
N LEU A 62 -4.93 10.32 -0.65
CA LEU A 62 -4.65 11.04 0.59
C LEU A 62 -3.22 11.56 0.61
N ASP A 63 -3.06 12.87 0.62
CA ASP A 63 -1.78 13.49 0.95
C ASP A 63 -1.41 13.25 2.42
N ILE A 64 -0.12 13.13 2.70
CA ILE A 64 0.38 13.02 4.08
C ILE A 64 0.52 14.40 4.70
N ASN A 65 1.15 15.35 4.01
CA ASN A 65 1.63 16.60 4.60
C ASN A 65 0.58 17.71 4.44
N MET A 66 -0.42 17.69 5.28
CA MET A 66 -1.50 18.67 5.29
C MET A 66 -1.59 19.42 6.62
N PRO A 67 -2.09 20.68 6.62
CA PRO A 67 -2.34 21.45 7.84
C PRO A 67 -3.52 20.87 8.65
N ARG A 68 -3.62 21.23 9.91
CA ARG A 68 -4.67 20.87 10.88
C ARG A 68 -4.69 19.39 11.27
N MET A 69 -4.76 18.50 10.32
CA MET A 69 -4.69 17.04 10.50
C MET A 69 -3.98 16.44 9.30
N ASN A 70 -2.86 15.76 9.53
CA ASN A 70 -2.06 15.12 8.49
C ASN A 70 -2.63 13.76 8.07
N GLY A 71 -2.11 13.20 6.96
CA GLY A 71 -2.62 11.95 6.42
C GLY A 71 -2.41 10.73 7.33
N LEU A 72 -1.33 10.70 8.12
CA LEU A 72 -1.10 9.60 9.08
C LEU A 72 -2.10 9.65 10.24
N GLU A 73 -2.48 10.84 10.68
CA GLU A 73 -3.53 11.02 11.69
C GLU A 73 -4.89 10.57 11.15
N VAL A 74 -5.21 10.91 9.89
CA VAL A 74 -6.44 10.41 9.22
C VAL A 74 -6.45 8.88 9.23
N LEU A 75 -5.38 8.22 8.76
CA LEU A 75 -5.27 6.75 8.75
C LEU A 75 -5.46 6.15 10.15
N SER A 76 -4.88 6.77 11.16
CA SER A 76 -5.03 6.35 12.57
C SER A 76 -6.49 6.40 13.02
N HIS A 77 -7.23 7.46 12.64
CA HIS A 77 -8.66 7.58 12.91
C HIS A 77 -9.49 6.54 12.16
N LEU A 78 -9.21 6.31 10.87
CA LEU A 78 -9.90 5.28 10.08
C LEU A 78 -9.75 3.90 10.69
N GLN A 79 -8.54 3.58 11.17
CA GLN A 79 -8.26 2.32 11.86
C GLN A 79 -9.06 2.18 13.15
N LYS A 80 -9.05 3.22 14.02
CA LYS A 80 -9.79 3.25 15.29
C LYS A 80 -11.29 3.15 15.10
N GLU A 81 -11.81 3.80 14.06
CA GLU A 81 -13.23 3.85 13.74
C GLU A 81 -13.69 2.68 12.84
N SER A 82 -12.77 1.76 12.51
CA SER A 82 -13.02 0.60 11.64
C SER A 82 -13.59 0.97 10.25
N ILE A 83 -13.23 2.14 9.73
CA ILE A 83 -13.56 2.58 8.38
C ILE A 83 -12.61 1.88 7.41
N LYS A 84 -13.14 1.03 6.53
CA LYS A 84 -12.35 0.12 5.67
C LYS A 84 -12.17 0.63 4.23
N THR A 85 -12.45 1.89 3.97
CA THR A 85 -12.22 2.46 2.64
C THR A 85 -10.73 2.38 2.29
N PRO A 86 -10.34 1.79 1.16
CA PRO A 86 -8.95 1.71 0.74
C PRO A 86 -8.34 3.10 0.55
N VAL A 87 -7.17 3.33 1.10
CA VAL A 87 -6.47 4.61 1.02
C VAL A 87 -5.19 4.45 0.21
N VAL A 88 -5.05 5.21 -0.86
CA VAL A 88 -3.82 5.38 -1.63
C VAL A 88 -3.17 6.67 -1.15
N VAL A 89 -2.00 6.55 -0.55
CA VAL A 89 -1.26 7.70 -0.02
C VAL A 89 -0.43 8.35 -1.12
N VAL A 90 -0.38 9.68 -1.13
CA VAL A 90 0.52 10.44 -2.01
C VAL A 90 1.60 11.09 -1.15
N SER A 91 2.87 10.78 -1.42
CA SER A 91 4.02 11.18 -0.59
C SER A 91 5.15 11.77 -1.42
N THR A 92 5.94 12.67 -0.84
CA THR A 92 7.09 13.28 -1.50
C THR A 92 8.23 12.28 -1.71
N LEU A 93 9.08 12.52 -2.73
CA LEU A 93 10.28 11.72 -3.01
C LEU A 93 11.47 12.21 -2.16
N THR A 94 11.31 12.17 -0.83
CA THR A 94 12.34 12.50 0.16
C THR A 94 12.55 11.31 1.10
N ILE A 95 13.60 11.35 1.90
CA ILE A 95 13.86 10.32 2.92
C ILE A 95 12.70 10.31 3.93
N GLU A 96 12.30 11.49 4.40
CA GLU A 96 11.16 11.67 5.31
C GLU A 96 9.87 11.14 4.67
N GLY A 97 9.63 11.45 3.39
CA GLY A 97 8.48 10.97 2.64
C GLY A 97 8.47 9.45 2.46
N ALA A 98 9.64 8.81 2.33
CA ALA A 98 9.75 7.36 2.30
C ALA A 98 9.36 6.73 3.65
N ASP A 99 9.83 7.29 4.77
CA ASP A 99 9.47 6.83 6.11
C ASP A 99 7.97 7.00 6.38
N GLU A 100 7.40 8.15 6.01
CA GLU A 100 5.98 8.43 6.12
C GLU A 100 5.13 7.47 5.27
N ALA A 101 5.55 7.21 4.02
CA ALA A 101 4.86 6.28 3.14
C ALA A 101 4.86 4.85 3.70
N ILE A 102 5.99 4.35 4.18
CA ILE A 102 6.07 3.02 4.80
C ILE A 102 5.23 2.97 6.08
N LYS A 103 5.27 4.01 6.93
CA LYS A 103 4.43 4.12 8.12
C LYS A 103 2.94 4.16 7.79
N SER A 104 2.55 4.78 6.69
CA SER A 104 1.15 4.81 6.24
C SER A 104 0.60 3.40 5.95
N LEU A 105 1.44 2.51 5.41
CA LEU A 105 1.06 1.11 5.16
C LEU A 105 0.78 0.35 6.46
N GLU A 106 1.57 0.61 7.52
CA GLU A 106 1.35 0.04 8.86
C GLU A 106 0.03 0.51 9.47
N LEU A 107 -0.34 1.77 9.21
CA LEU A 107 -1.62 2.36 9.62
C LEU A 107 -2.81 1.94 8.74
N GLY A 108 -2.57 1.05 7.79
CA GLY A 108 -3.63 0.43 6.99
C GLY A 108 -3.81 0.98 5.58
N ALA A 109 -2.99 1.94 5.12
CA ALA A 109 -3.02 2.35 3.72
C ALA A 109 -2.89 1.14 2.79
N PHE A 110 -3.50 1.23 1.62
CA PHE A 110 -3.43 0.17 0.62
C PHE A 110 -2.08 0.15 -0.06
N ASP A 111 -1.64 1.32 -0.54
CA ASP A 111 -0.37 1.53 -1.22
C ASP A 111 -0.06 3.04 -1.24
N PHE A 112 1.06 3.42 -1.82
CA PHE A 112 1.43 4.81 -1.99
C PHE A 112 1.90 5.13 -3.42
N VAL A 113 1.83 6.42 -3.77
CA VAL A 113 2.32 7.01 -5.02
C VAL A 113 3.20 8.21 -4.67
N THR A 114 4.31 8.37 -5.37
CA THR A 114 5.17 9.54 -5.15
C THR A 114 4.57 10.80 -5.78
N LYS A 115 4.59 11.90 -5.02
CA LYS A 115 4.22 13.23 -5.52
C LYS A 115 5.17 13.66 -6.63
N PRO A 116 4.66 14.28 -7.68
CA PRO A 116 5.51 14.93 -8.67
C PRO A 116 6.21 16.15 -8.06
N ASN A 117 7.48 16.37 -8.43
CA ASN A 117 8.28 17.48 -7.91
C ASN A 117 7.85 18.85 -8.47
N ASN A 118 7.14 18.85 -9.59
CA ASN A 118 6.70 20.07 -10.28
C ASN A 118 5.45 19.82 -11.13
N ILE A 119 4.87 20.90 -11.66
CA ILE A 119 3.64 20.87 -12.45
C ILE A 119 3.80 20.07 -13.76
N ILE A 120 4.99 20.09 -14.36
CA ILE A 120 5.25 19.39 -15.62
C ILE A 120 5.17 17.88 -15.37
N GLU A 121 5.82 17.40 -14.31
CA GLU A 121 5.75 16.00 -13.87
C GLU A 121 4.32 15.61 -13.45
N ALA A 122 3.61 16.52 -12.76
CA ALA A 122 2.22 16.30 -12.34
C ALA A 122 1.26 16.07 -13.52
N LYS A 123 1.51 16.75 -14.63
CA LYS A 123 0.75 16.58 -15.89
C LYS A 123 1.35 15.50 -16.79
N GLY A 124 2.48 14.91 -16.39
CA GLY A 124 3.18 13.88 -17.14
C GLY A 124 2.45 12.52 -17.09
N ASN A 125 2.69 11.71 -18.11
CA ASN A 125 2.05 10.39 -18.21
C ASN A 125 2.47 9.45 -17.08
N GLN A 126 3.69 9.54 -16.57
CA GLN A 126 4.20 8.63 -15.55
C GLN A 126 3.40 8.72 -14.24
N PHE A 127 3.15 9.94 -13.74
CA PHE A 127 2.33 10.14 -12.54
C PHE A 127 0.89 9.65 -12.77
N LYS A 128 0.30 10.03 -13.90
CA LYS A 128 -1.05 9.62 -14.29
C LYS A 128 -1.18 8.09 -14.32
N GLU A 129 -0.30 7.40 -15.04
CA GLU A 129 -0.35 5.94 -15.19
C GLU A 129 -0.17 5.23 -13.85
N THR A 130 0.77 5.71 -13.01
CA THR A 130 1.01 5.15 -11.68
C THR A 130 -0.19 5.34 -10.77
N LEU A 131 -0.74 6.57 -10.70
CA LEU A 131 -1.91 6.87 -9.87
C LEU A 131 -3.12 6.03 -10.28
N LEU A 132 -3.46 6.00 -11.57
CA LEU A 132 -4.57 5.19 -12.07
C LEU A 132 -4.39 3.71 -11.78
N ARG A 133 -3.18 3.15 -12.00
CA ARG A 133 -2.87 1.75 -11.75
C ARG A 133 -3.09 1.39 -10.27
N VAL A 134 -2.63 2.22 -9.35
CA VAL A 134 -2.75 1.97 -7.90
C VAL A 134 -4.20 2.14 -7.45
N VAL A 135 -4.91 3.17 -7.91
CA VAL A 135 -6.33 3.40 -7.57
C VAL A 135 -7.21 2.27 -8.11
N HIS A 136 -7.01 1.80 -9.35
CA HIS A 136 -7.72 0.64 -9.87
C HIS A 136 -7.49 -0.63 -9.05
N ALA A 137 -6.28 -0.83 -8.53
CA ALA A 137 -6.00 -1.96 -7.66
C ALA A 137 -6.71 -1.80 -6.30
N ALA A 138 -6.72 -0.60 -5.74
CA ALA A 138 -7.38 -0.29 -4.47
C ALA A 138 -8.91 -0.52 -4.54
N VAL A 139 -9.55 -0.02 -5.58
CA VAL A 139 -11.01 -0.18 -5.79
C VAL A 139 -11.43 -1.65 -5.91
N ARG A 140 -10.61 -2.51 -6.50
CA ARG A 140 -10.92 -3.95 -6.65
C ARG A 140 -10.93 -4.72 -5.32
N ILE A 141 -10.28 -4.19 -4.29
CA ILE A 141 -10.19 -4.84 -2.96
C ILE A 141 -11.39 -4.47 -2.08
N THR A 142 -12.13 -3.42 -2.43
CA THR A 142 -13.39 -3.12 -1.71
C THR A 142 -14.26 -4.38 -1.77
N PRO A 143 -14.60 -4.99 -0.63
CA PRO A 143 -15.37 -6.22 -0.66
C PRO A 143 -16.75 -5.91 -1.26
N VAL A 144 -16.95 -6.30 -2.51
CA VAL A 144 -18.31 -6.69 -2.93
C VAL A 144 -18.78 -7.62 -1.83
N HIS A 145 -19.93 -7.36 -1.23
CA HIS A 145 -20.51 -8.13 -0.14
C HIS A 145 -20.30 -9.62 -0.39
N SER A 146 -19.13 -10.13 -0.02
CA SER A 146 -18.87 -11.55 -0.09
C SER A 146 -19.64 -12.16 1.05
N ALA A 147 -20.75 -12.85 0.67
CA ALA A 147 -21.31 -13.88 1.48
C ALA A 147 -20.18 -14.61 2.19
N SER A 148 -20.25 -14.61 3.50
CA SER A 148 -19.34 -15.26 4.43
C SER A 148 -18.81 -16.59 3.85
N ARG A 149 -17.66 -16.55 3.20
CA ARG A 149 -16.87 -17.76 3.13
C ARG A 149 -16.25 -17.91 4.50
N ASN A 150 -16.83 -18.80 5.28
CA ASN A 150 -16.18 -19.37 6.45
C ASN A 150 -14.84 -19.96 5.98
N VAL A 151 -13.82 -19.12 5.97
CA VAL A 151 -12.45 -19.62 5.97
C VAL A 151 -12.28 -20.20 7.37
N THR A 152 -12.48 -21.49 7.47
CA THR A 152 -12.05 -22.24 8.63
C THR A 152 -10.55 -21.98 8.73
N VAL A 153 -10.18 -21.11 9.67
CA VAL A 153 -8.80 -20.97 10.10
C VAL A 153 -8.45 -22.35 10.65
N VAL A 154 -7.81 -23.16 9.82
CA VAL A 154 -7.16 -24.37 10.31
C VAL A 154 -6.02 -23.82 11.19
N GLU A 155 -6.27 -23.78 12.48
CA GLU A 155 -5.20 -23.70 13.47
C GLU A 155 -4.28 -24.90 13.19
N LYS A 156 -3.29 -24.70 12.34
CA LYS A 156 -2.15 -25.58 12.32
C LYS A 156 -1.48 -25.42 13.67
N LYS A 157 -1.80 -26.32 14.61
CA LYS A 157 -0.90 -26.61 15.71
C LYS A 157 0.49 -26.71 15.10
N ALA A 158 1.36 -25.77 15.48
CA ALA A 158 2.78 -25.87 15.23
C ALA A 158 3.27 -27.14 15.94
N GLY A 159 3.15 -28.26 15.25
CA GLY A 159 3.83 -29.49 15.60
C GLY A 159 5.31 -29.26 15.28
N ALA A 160 6.07 -28.92 16.29
CA ALA A 160 7.50 -28.83 16.22
C ALA A 160 8.05 -30.21 15.80
N ILE A 161 8.28 -30.41 14.52
CA ILE A 161 9.24 -31.43 14.07
C ILE A 161 10.60 -30.72 14.01
N VAL A 162 11.18 -30.56 15.18
CA VAL A 162 12.60 -30.20 15.30
C VAL A 162 13.40 -31.44 14.92
N ASN A 163 13.63 -31.60 13.64
CA ASN A 163 14.67 -32.49 13.18
C ASN A 163 16.02 -31.77 13.34
N LYS A 164 16.67 -32.00 14.49
CA LYS A 164 18.02 -31.50 14.82
C LYS A 164 19.10 -32.23 13.98
N ASN A 165 18.92 -32.34 12.71
CA ASN A 165 20.03 -32.60 11.82
C ASN A 165 20.53 -31.26 11.31
N LYS A 166 21.71 -30.83 11.78
CA LYS A 166 22.51 -29.80 11.14
C LYS A 166 22.70 -30.18 9.67
N ALA A 167 21.72 -29.89 8.84
CA ALA A 167 21.84 -30.06 7.41
C ALA A 167 22.81 -29.00 6.90
N ALA A 168 23.84 -29.46 6.20
CA ALA A 168 24.68 -28.66 5.32
C ALA A 168 23.77 -27.73 4.51
N GLY A 169 24.21 -26.46 4.29
CA GLY A 169 23.45 -25.40 3.70
C GLY A 169 22.52 -25.84 2.57
N SER A 170 21.29 -25.40 2.63
CA SER A 170 20.31 -25.70 1.58
C SER A 170 20.74 -25.03 0.27
N ASN A 171 20.80 -25.78 -0.82
CA ASN A 171 20.99 -25.24 -2.18
C ASN A 171 19.69 -24.59 -2.73
N LYS A 172 18.80 -24.11 -1.86
CA LYS A 172 17.51 -23.53 -2.22
C LYS A 172 17.51 -22.04 -1.94
N ILE A 173 16.84 -21.30 -2.78
CA ILE A 173 16.56 -19.86 -2.63
C ILE A 173 15.05 -19.67 -2.69
N VAL A 174 14.53 -18.79 -1.86
CA VAL A 174 13.16 -18.27 -1.98
C VAL A 174 13.23 -16.92 -2.68
N ALA A 175 12.57 -16.79 -3.81
CA ALA A 175 12.46 -15.51 -4.54
C ALA A 175 11.00 -15.03 -4.48
N ILE A 176 10.80 -13.79 -4.05
CA ILE A 176 9.49 -13.15 -3.97
C ILE A 176 9.55 -11.87 -4.81
N ALA A 177 8.67 -11.75 -5.80
CA ALA A 177 8.54 -10.53 -6.60
C ALA A 177 7.17 -9.89 -6.35
N SER A 178 7.14 -8.58 -6.16
CA SER A 178 5.92 -7.85 -5.87
C SER A 178 5.94 -6.42 -6.46
N SER A 179 4.76 -5.83 -6.60
CA SER A 179 4.56 -4.49 -7.14
C SER A 179 3.45 -3.78 -6.33
N THR A 180 2.37 -3.33 -6.96
CA THR A 180 1.23 -2.66 -6.30
C THR A 180 0.65 -3.53 -5.19
N GLY A 181 0.49 -2.96 -3.99
CA GLY A 181 0.09 -3.67 -2.78
C GLY A 181 1.18 -4.58 -2.18
N GLY A 182 2.33 -4.71 -2.88
CA GLY A 182 3.47 -5.51 -2.46
C GLY A 182 4.04 -5.12 -1.11
N PRO A 183 4.34 -3.84 -0.87
CA PRO A 183 4.94 -3.43 0.41
C PRO A 183 4.10 -3.82 1.61
N LYS A 184 2.77 -3.64 1.54
CA LYS A 184 1.84 -4.08 2.58
C LYS A 184 1.81 -5.61 2.73
N ALA A 185 1.81 -6.34 1.63
CA ALA A 185 1.86 -7.79 1.65
C ALA A 185 3.17 -8.32 2.26
N LEU A 186 4.31 -7.71 1.94
CA LEU A 186 5.60 -8.05 2.51
C LEU A 186 5.63 -7.82 4.03
N GLN A 187 5.08 -6.72 4.53
CA GLN A 187 4.93 -6.47 5.97
C GLN A 187 4.03 -7.51 6.67
N SER A 188 3.11 -8.13 5.94
CA SER A 188 2.24 -9.18 6.47
C SER A 188 2.83 -10.59 6.38
N VAL A 189 3.92 -10.79 5.66
CA VAL A 189 4.51 -12.11 5.41
C VAL A 189 5.90 -12.24 6.04
N ILE A 190 6.81 -11.31 5.76
CA ILE A 190 8.24 -11.43 6.10
C ILE A 190 8.47 -11.53 7.62
N PRO A 191 7.77 -10.73 8.48
CA PRO A 191 7.95 -10.83 9.93
C PRO A 191 7.57 -12.19 10.54
N PHE A 192 6.76 -12.97 9.81
CA PHE A 192 6.32 -14.30 10.30
C PHE A 192 7.16 -15.46 9.76
N LEU A 193 8.22 -15.18 8.99
CA LEU A 193 9.15 -16.21 8.57
C LEU A 193 10.02 -16.63 9.77
N PRO A 194 10.23 -17.96 9.96
CA PRO A 194 11.01 -18.47 11.10
C PRO A 194 12.49 -18.09 10.99
N ALA A 195 13.13 -17.82 12.12
CA ALA A 195 14.57 -17.53 12.19
C ALA A 195 15.44 -18.68 11.65
N GLU A 196 14.95 -19.91 11.76
CA GLU A 196 15.64 -21.13 11.33
C GLU A 196 15.35 -21.50 9.87
N LEU A 197 14.90 -20.52 9.04
CA LEU A 197 14.66 -20.76 7.62
C LEU A 197 15.97 -21.20 6.93
N LEU A 198 15.96 -22.41 6.37
CA LEU A 198 17.14 -23.02 5.76
C LEU A 198 17.43 -22.56 4.33
N ALA A 199 16.84 -21.45 3.90
CA ALA A 199 17.05 -20.90 2.57
C ALA A 199 17.06 -19.37 2.65
N PRO A 200 17.99 -18.69 1.96
CA PRO A 200 17.95 -17.23 1.86
C PRO A 200 16.72 -16.77 1.08
N VAL A 201 16.21 -15.61 1.43
CA VAL A 201 15.07 -14.99 0.78
C VAL A 201 15.52 -13.76 -0.01
N VAL A 202 15.19 -13.69 -1.28
CA VAL A 202 15.42 -12.53 -2.15
C VAL A 202 14.08 -11.88 -2.48
N LEU A 203 13.97 -10.59 -2.19
CA LEU A 203 12.77 -9.80 -2.46
C LEU A 203 13.03 -8.84 -3.62
N VAL A 204 12.14 -8.82 -4.59
CA VAL A 204 12.12 -7.82 -5.66
C VAL A 204 10.81 -7.04 -5.54
N GLN A 205 10.90 -5.79 -5.15
CA GLN A 205 9.76 -4.87 -5.02
C GLN A 205 9.90 -3.72 -6.01
N HIS A 206 8.91 -3.58 -6.90
CA HIS A 206 8.83 -2.42 -7.78
C HIS A 206 8.39 -1.19 -6.99
N MET A 207 9.33 -0.29 -6.70
CA MET A 207 9.10 0.96 -5.97
C MET A 207 10.22 1.97 -6.28
N PRO A 208 10.05 3.27 -5.97
CA PRO A 208 11.06 4.28 -6.23
C PRO A 208 12.36 4.01 -5.48
N GLU A 209 13.46 4.51 -6.05
CA GLU A 209 14.77 4.49 -5.41
C GLU A 209 14.71 5.17 -4.02
N GLY A 210 15.44 4.62 -3.05
CA GLY A 210 15.47 5.10 -1.66
C GLY A 210 14.36 4.52 -0.79
N PHE A 211 13.20 4.16 -1.33
CA PHE A 211 12.10 3.55 -0.57
C PHE A 211 12.38 2.09 -0.23
N THR A 212 13.15 1.37 -1.06
CA THR A 212 13.56 -0.02 -0.80
C THR A 212 14.40 -0.14 0.46
N LYS A 213 15.29 0.83 0.70
CA LYS A 213 16.10 0.89 1.91
C LYS A 213 15.24 1.04 3.17
N THR A 214 14.31 1.99 3.15
CA THR A 214 13.38 2.22 4.27
C THR A 214 12.50 0.99 4.53
N LEU A 215 11.97 0.36 3.46
CA LEU A 215 11.20 -0.87 3.58
C LEU A 215 12.03 -2.00 4.18
N ALA A 216 13.27 -2.19 3.73
CA ALA A 216 14.16 -3.22 4.24
C ALA A 216 14.49 -3.00 5.73
N MET A 217 14.78 -1.76 6.15
CA MET A 217 15.02 -1.40 7.55
C MET A 217 13.79 -1.74 8.40
N ARG A 218 12.60 -1.40 7.91
CA ARG A 218 11.35 -1.64 8.64
C ARG A 218 11.03 -3.13 8.75
N LEU A 219 11.21 -3.90 7.68
CA LEU A 219 11.06 -5.35 7.72
C LEU A 219 12.08 -5.99 8.68
N ASN A 220 13.32 -5.49 8.72
CA ASN A 220 14.34 -5.97 9.66
C ASN A 220 13.96 -5.76 11.13
N GLU A 221 13.38 -4.61 11.47
CA GLU A 221 12.93 -4.31 12.83
C GLU A 221 11.82 -5.25 13.31
N GLN A 222 11.00 -5.76 12.39
CA GLN A 222 9.82 -6.56 12.70
C GLN A 222 10.04 -8.07 12.52
N SER A 223 11.18 -8.49 11.96
CA SER A 223 11.45 -9.86 11.56
C SER A 223 12.47 -10.54 12.45
N ALA A 224 12.33 -11.86 12.60
CA ALA A 224 13.36 -12.69 13.20
C ALA A 224 14.56 -12.93 12.23
N LEU A 225 14.34 -12.75 10.92
CA LEU A 225 15.36 -12.80 9.89
C LEU A 225 16.09 -11.44 9.79
N SER A 226 17.37 -11.47 9.42
CA SER A 226 18.11 -10.24 9.06
C SER A 226 17.71 -9.81 7.66
N VAL A 227 17.11 -8.62 7.55
CA VAL A 227 16.64 -8.04 6.28
C VAL A 227 17.43 -6.79 5.96
N LYS A 228 17.93 -6.66 4.75
CA LYS A 228 18.61 -5.46 4.27
C LYS A 228 18.36 -5.22 2.79
N GLU A 229 18.53 -4.00 2.34
CA GLU A 229 18.62 -3.70 0.92
C GLU A 229 19.87 -4.37 0.33
N ALA A 230 19.72 -4.97 -0.85
CA ALA A 230 20.82 -5.64 -1.52
C ALA A 230 21.85 -4.64 -2.04
N ALA A 231 23.13 -4.97 -1.91
CA ALA A 231 24.26 -4.21 -2.43
C ALA A 231 25.16 -5.11 -3.26
N GLU A 232 25.95 -4.50 -4.15
CA GLU A 232 26.94 -5.23 -4.93
C GLU A 232 27.94 -5.97 -4.01
N GLY A 233 28.20 -7.24 -4.32
CA GLY A 233 29.08 -8.10 -3.53
C GLY A 233 28.40 -8.80 -2.35
N ASP A 234 27.11 -8.62 -2.13
CA ASP A 234 26.38 -9.35 -1.10
C ASP A 234 26.34 -10.85 -1.41
N VAL A 235 26.62 -11.64 -0.37
CA VAL A 235 26.54 -13.09 -0.44
C VAL A 235 25.30 -13.55 0.31
N LEU A 236 24.48 -14.38 -0.35
CA LEU A 236 23.30 -14.97 0.26
C LEU A 236 23.73 -15.94 1.37
N LYS A 237 23.11 -15.80 2.55
CA LYS A 237 23.34 -16.64 3.74
C LYS A 237 22.00 -17.21 4.21
N ASN A 238 22.05 -18.42 4.73
CA ASN A 238 20.91 -19.06 5.40
C ASN A 238 20.76 -18.50 6.80
#